data_c6be93098cf5c4188982ab74f499f717
#
_entry.id   c6be93098cf5c4188982ab74f499f717
#
_cell.length_a   1.000
_cell.length_b   1.000
_cell.length_c   1.000
_cell.angle_alpha   90.00
_cell.angle_beta   90.00
_cell.angle_gamma   90.00
#
_symmetry.space_group_name_H-M   'P 1'
#
loop_
_entity.id
_entity.type
_entity.pdbx_description
1 polymer ?
#
loop_
_entity_poly.entity_id
_entity_poly.type
_entity_poly.pdbx_seq_one_letter_code
_entity_poly.pdbx_strand_id
1 'polypeptide(L)'
;MPSVECNTTAAKEHVSEAERMIQMVKERIRGLLATLPFSHVPKRMKIEFVYFVILWLNAFPVKSGISQTISPRELLMRWHLDYKIHCRVQPGTYCEVHNEPVPMNTMVWRAHEAIVLGPTGALQGSVKLYCINTG
;
A
#
# COMPACT_ATOMS: atom_id res chain seq x y z
N MET A 1 17.37 10.46 24.69
CA MET A 1 16.25 9.94 23.87
C MET A 1 14.98 10.26 24.61
N PRO A 2 13.96 10.84 23.98
CA PRO A 2 12.67 10.99 24.63
C PRO A 2 12.11 9.61 24.94
N SER A 3 11.73 9.38 26.19
CA SER A 3 11.06 8.15 26.61
C SER A 3 9.72 8.05 25.91
N VAL A 4 9.49 6.96 25.20
CA VAL A 4 8.17 6.66 24.63
C VAL A 4 7.29 6.21 25.80
N GLU A 5 6.35 7.04 26.22
CA GLU A 5 5.34 6.66 27.19
C GLU A 5 4.29 5.78 26.50
N CYS A 6 4.15 4.54 26.95
CA CYS A 6 3.07 3.67 26.52
C CYS A 6 1.77 4.10 27.21
N ASN A 7 0.81 4.59 26.43
CA ASN A 7 -0.53 4.90 26.92
C ASN A 7 -1.31 3.59 27.07
N THR A 8 -1.57 3.17 28.32
CA THR A 8 -2.35 1.97 28.62
C THR A 8 -3.82 2.32 28.72
N THR A 9 -4.65 1.77 27.83
CA THR A 9 -6.10 1.90 27.89
C THR A 9 -6.72 0.71 28.63
N ALA A 10 -7.73 0.97 29.46
CA ALA A 10 -8.48 -0.09 30.12
C ALA A 10 -9.36 -0.85 29.11
N ALA A 11 -9.67 -2.12 29.41
CA ALA A 11 -10.60 -2.91 28.61
C ALA A 11 -11.96 -2.17 28.52
N LYS A 12 -12.43 -1.90 27.31
CA LYS A 12 -13.66 -1.13 26.97
C LYS A 12 -13.52 0.41 26.96
N GLU A 13 -12.34 0.96 27.11
CA GLU A 13 -12.13 2.39 26.93
C GLU A 13 -12.08 2.74 25.44
N HIS A 14 -12.89 3.71 25.02
CA HIS A 14 -12.91 4.20 23.65
C HIS A 14 -11.71 5.11 23.38
N VAL A 15 -10.86 4.71 22.43
CA VAL A 15 -9.76 5.53 21.93
C VAL A 15 -10.22 6.22 20.65
N SER A 16 -10.76 7.43 20.81
CA SER A 16 -11.36 8.20 19.72
C SER A 16 -10.43 8.44 18.52
N GLU A 17 -9.14 8.60 18.77
CA GLU A 17 -8.14 8.79 17.71
C GLU A 17 -7.92 7.53 16.89
N ALA A 18 -7.82 6.36 17.54
CA ALA A 18 -7.67 5.08 16.85
C ALA A 18 -8.91 4.74 16.03
N GLU A 19 -10.11 4.98 16.57
CA GLU A 19 -11.37 4.77 15.87
C GLU A 19 -11.47 5.66 14.63
N ARG A 20 -11.10 6.94 14.74
CA ARG A 20 -11.07 7.86 13.60
C ARG A 20 -10.10 7.39 12.51
N MET A 21 -8.92 6.90 12.88
CA MET A 21 -7.96 6.37 11.92
C MET A 21 -8.49 5.12 11.23
N ILE A 22 -9.10 4.19 11.95
CA ILE A 22 -9.74 3.00 11.40
C ILE A 22 -10.85 3.38 10.41
N GLN A 23 -11.69 4.34 10.77
CA GLN A 23 -12.76 4.85 9.90
C GLN A 23 -12.17 5.46 8.62
N MET A 24 -11.16 6.30 8.73
CA MET A 24 -10.47 6.90 7.57
C MET A 24 -9.89 5.84 6.63
N VAL A 25 -9.22 4.83 7.17
CA VAL A 25 -8.69 3.70 6.37
C VAL A 25 -9.83 2.97 5.65
N LYS A 26 -10.93 2.66 6.35
CA LYS A 26 -12.10 2.00 5.77
C LYS A 26 -12.72 2.81 4.62
N GLU A 27 -12.85 4.12 4.78
CA GLU A 27 -13.40 5.01 3.76
C GLU A 27 -12.50 5.05 2.51
N ARG A 28 -11.19 5.15 2.69
CA ARG A 28 -10.22 5.13 1.59
C ARG A 28 -10.23 3.79 0.85
N ILE A 29 -10.33 2.67 1.56
CA ILE A 29 -10.43 1.34 0.94
C ILE A 29 -11.72 1.21 0.14
N ARG A 30 -12.86 1.67 0.67
CA ARG A 30 -14.13 1.67 -0.07
C ARG A 30 -14.02 2.48 -1.36
N GLY A 31 -13.42 3.67 -1.31
CA GLY A 31 -13.14 4.48 -2.49
C GLY A 31 -12.28 3.74 -3.51
N LEU A 32 -11.19 3.11 -3.07
CA LEU A 32 -10.32 2.33 -3.94
C LEU A 32 -11.06 1.14 -4.58
N LEU A 33 -11.81 0.37 -3.80
CA LEU A 33 -12.59 -0.76 -4.31
C LEU A 33 -13.65 -0.34 -5.33
N ALA A 34 -14.24 0.84 -5.17
CA ALA A 34 -15.23 1.37 -6.10
C ALA A 34 -14.63 1.78 -7.45
N THR A 35 -13.32 2.02 -7.54
CA THR A 35 -12.62 2.35 -8.80
C THR A 35 -12.20 1.12 -9.60
N LEU A 36 -12.29 -0.08 -9.01
CA LEU A 36 -11.87 -1.31 -9.68
C LEU A 36 -12.86 -1.71 -10.79
N PRO A 37 -12.36 -2.19 -11.94
CA PRO A 37 -13.22 -2.62 -13.05
C PRO A 37 -13.87 -4.00 -12.83
N PHE A 38 -13.62 -4.65 -11.69
CA PHE A 38 -14.16 -5.96 -11.35
C PHE A 38 -14.81 -5.94 -9.97
N SER A 39 -15.91 -6.69 -9.81
CA SER A 39 -16.70 -6.72 -8.58
C SER A 39 -16.19 -7.71 -7.53
N HIS A 40 -15.57 -8.81 -8.00
CA HIS A 40 -15.04 -9.84 -7.11
C HIS A 40 -13.56 -9.60 -6.82
N VAL A 41 -13.26 -9.23 -5.57
CA VAL A 41 -11.90 -8.96 -5.11
C VAL A 41 -11.48 -10.05 -4.12
N PRO A 42 -10.43 -10.84 -4.40
CA PRO A 42 -9.90 -11.84 -3.49
C PRO A 42 -9.50 -11.24 -2.14
N LYS A 43 -9.63 -12.02 -1.06
CA LYS A 43 -9.29 -11.58 0.30
C LYS A 43 -7.85 -11.07 0.41
N ARG A 44 -6.90 -11.77 -0.22
CA ARG A 44 -5.48 -11.40 -0.22
C ARG A 44 -5.25 -10.02 -0.85
N MET A 45 -5.92 -9.75 -1.98
CA MET A 45 -5.85 -8.46 -2.65
C MET A 45 -6.44 -7.34 -1.78
N LYS A 46 -7.55 -7.59 -1.07
CA LYS A 46 -8.12 -6.62 -0.11
C LYS A 46 -7.13 -6.25 0.99
N ILE A 47 -6.39 -7.24 1.53
CA ILE A 47 -5.37 -7.01 2.55
C ILE A 47 -4.24 -6.12 2.00
N GLU A 48 -3.76 -6.38 0.79
CA GLU A 48 -2.72 -5.56 0.17
C GLU A 48 -3.20 -4.13 -0.12
N PHE A 49 -4.48 -3.94 -0.46
CA PHE A 49 -5.06 -2.61 -0.60
C PHE A 49 -5.15 -1.85 0.73
N VAL A 50 -5.32 -2.55 1.85
CA VAL A 50 -5.20 -1.93 3.19
C VAL A 50 -3.78 -1.38 3.40
N TYR A 51 -2.75 -2.17 3.11
CA TYR A 51 -1.36 -1.72 3.20
C TYR A 51 -1.06 -0.56 2.26
N PHE A 52 -1.60 -0.58 1.05
CA PHE A 52 -1.49 0.52 0.11
C PHE A 52 -2.07 1.82 0.67
N VAL A 53 -3.29 1.77 1.22
CA VAL A 53 -3.94 2.93 1.82
C VAL A 53 -3.15 3.48 3.00
N ILE A 54 -2.65 2.60 3.89
CA ILE A 54 -1.83 2.99 5.03
C ILE A 54 -0.51 3.63 4.57
N LEU A 55 0.13 3.10 3.54
CA LEU A 55 1.35 3.67 2.98
C LEU A 55 1.10 5.12 2.53
N TRP A 56 0.00 5.37 1.83
CA TRP A 56 -0.34 6.70 1.34
C TRP A 56 -0.78 7.66 2.44
N LEU A 57 -1.51 7.20 3.45
CA LEU A 57 -1.85 8.03 4.61
C LEU A 57 -0.60 8.49 5.36
N ASN A 58 0.44 7.67 5.41
CA ASN A 58 1.71 8.00 6.06
C ASN A 58 2.69 8.75 5.14
N ALA A 59 2.41 8.86 3.85
CA ALA A 59 3.27 9.55 2.88
C ALA A 59 3.13 11.08 2.93
N PHE A 60 2.05 11.60 3.52
CA PHE A 60 1.77 13.03 3.58
C PHE A 60 1.85 13.55 5.02
N PRO A 61 2.32 14.81 5.22
CA PRO A 61 2.25 15.48 6.51
C PRO A 61 0.81 15.63 6.99
N VAL A 62 0.57 15.46 8.27
CA VAL A 62 -0.75 15.60 8.88
C VAL A 62 -0.77 16.90 9.68
N LYS A 63 -1.81 17.72 9.51
CA LYS A 63 -1.94 19.03 10.20
C LYS A 63 -1.87 18.94 11.73
N SER A 64 -2.38 17.84 12.30
CA SER A 64 -2.36 17.55 13.75
C SER A 64 -1.22 16.61 14.17
N GLY A 65 -0.27 16.33 13.28
CA GLY A 65 0.86 15.42 13.53
C GLY A 65 2.04 16.13 14.19
N ILE A 66 3.10 15.34 14.43
CA ILE A 66 4.37 15.80 15.04
C ILE A 66 5.02 16.90 14.20
N SER A 67 4.86 16.86 12.87
CA SER A 67 5.38 17.86 11.94
C SER A 67 4.34 18.19 10.88
N GLN A 68 4.25 19.47 10.52
CA GLN A 68 3.38 19.91 9.41
C GLN A 68 4.06 19.86 8.05
N THR A 69 5.37 19.67 8.02
CA THR A 69 6.19 19.69 6.80
C THR A 69 6.76 18.31 6.45
N ILE A 70 7.01 17.48 7.44
CA ILE A 70 7.62 16.15 7.29
C ILE A 70 6.55 15.08 7.48
N SER A 71 6.49 14.12 6.56
CA SER A 71 5.52 13.03 6.65
C SER A 71 5.89 12.03 7.75
N PRO A 72 4.92 11.31 8.35
CA PRO A 72 5.19 10.26 9.33
C PRO A 72 6.16 9.19 8.79
N ARG A 73 6.02 8.84 7.53
CA ARG A 73 6.93 7.88 6.86
C ARG A 73 8.36 8.39 6.79
N GLU A 74 8.54 9.66 6.44
CA GLU A 74 9.88 10.28 6.35
C GLU A 74 10.58 10.35 7.71
N LEU A 75 9.82 10.61 8.79
CA LEU A 75 10.33 10.58 10.16
C LEU A 75 10.88 9.20 10.55
N LEU A 76 10.18 8.13 10.13
CA LEU A 76 10.56 6.75 10.46
C LEU A 76 11.65 6.21 9.55
N MET A 77 11.49 6.39 8.23
CA MET A 77 12.35 5.78 7.21
C MET A 77 13.56 6.63 6.84
N ARG A 78 13.59 7.89 7.26
CA ARG A 78 14.64 8.86 6.93
C ARG A 78 14.74 9.23 5.45
N TRP A 79 13.71 8.93 4.64
CA TRP A 79 13.61 9.31 3.24
C TRP A 79 12.15 9.47 2.82
N HIS A 80 11.91 10.34 1.85
CA HIS A 80 10.57 10.61 1.32
C HIS A 80 10.25 9.73 0.11
N LEU A 81 8.95 9.54 -0.17
CA LEU A 81 8.50 8.85 -1.38
C LEU A 81 8.68 9.77 -2.60
N ASP A 82 9.36 9.27 -3.63
CA ASP A 82 9.38 9.94 -4.93
C ASP A 82 8.11 9.56 -5.71
N TYR A 83 7.23 10.54 -5.90
CA TYR A 83 5.97 10.32 -6.60
C TYR A 83 6.15 9.91 -8.06
N LYS A 84 7.21 10.36 -8.71
CA LYS A 84 7.54 9.97 -10.09
C LYS A 84 7.88 8.48 -10.21
N ILE A 85 8.41 7.91 -9.16
CA ILE A 85 8.80 6.50 -9.12
C ILE A 85 7.65 5.63 -8.59
N HIS A 86 7.02 6.05 -7.49
CA HIS A 86 6.06 5.21 -6.74
C HIS A 86 4.60 5.37 -7.21
N CYS A 87 4.27 6.45 -7.95
CA CYS A 87 2.92 6.69 -8.49
C CYS A 87 2.76 6.32 -9.98
N ARG A 88 3.62 5.50 -10.53
CA ARG A 88 3.59 5.18 -11.97
C ARG A 88 2.34 4.43 -12.40
N VAL A 89 1.85 3.54 -11.55
CA VAL A 89 0.74 2.65 -11.89
C VAL A 89 -0.27 2.63 -10.76
N GLN A 90 -1.55 2.70 -11.11
CA GLN A 90 -2.63 2.64 -10.13
C GLN A 90 -2.88 1.19 -9.66
N PRO A 91 -3.26 0.97 -8.40
CA PRO A 91 -3.75 -0.32 -7.93
C PRO A 91 -4.97 -0.77 -8.72
N GLY A 92 -5.05 -2.06 -9.01
CA GLY A 92 -6.13 -2.62 -9.83
C GLY A 92 -5.87 -2.59 -11.34
N THR A 93 -4.76 -2.00 -11.79
CA THR A 93 -4.38 -2.02 -13.22
C THR A 93 -3.93 -3.43 -13.61
N TYR A 94 -4.46 -3.92 -14.72
CA TYR A 94 -3.99 -5.15 -15.36
C TYR A 94 -2.63 -4.91 -16.02
N CYS A 95 -1.73 -5.87 -15.87
CA CYS A 95 -0.41 -5.83 -16.49
C CYS A 95 0.08 -7.24 -16.83
N GLU A 96 0.99 -7.32 -17.77
CA GLU A 96 1.74 -8.52 -18.07
C GLU A 96 3.11 -8.44 -17.40
N VAL A 97 3.47 -9.48 -16.69
CA VAL A 97 4.74 -9.59 -15.97
C VAL A 97 5.63 -10.56 -16.70
N HIS A 98 6.80 -10.07 -17.07
CA HIS A 98 7.80 -10.94 -17.67
C HIS A 98 8.50 -11.75 -16.58
N ASN A 99 8.38 -13.07 -16.68
CA ASN A 99 9.01 -14.01 -15.77
C ASN A 99 10.04 -14.85 -16.55
N GLU A 100 11.28 -14.43 -16.48
CA GLU A 100 12.38 -15.14 -17.14
C GLU A 100 13.48 -15.47 -16.11
N PRO A 101 13.28 -16.55 -15.31
CA PRO A 101 14.27 -16.94 -14.32
C PRO A 101 15.58 -17.44 -14.95
N VAL A 102 15.52 -17.99 -16.15
CA VAL A 102 16.69 -18.43 -16.93
C VAL A 102 16.41 -18.18 -18.41
N PRO A 103 17.31 -17.52 -19.13
CA PRO A 103 17.16 -17.35 -20.57
C PRO A 103 17.16 -18.71 -21.26
N MET A 104 16.02 -19.16 -21.71
CA MET A 104 15.88 -20.42 -22.45
C MET A 104 15.40 -20.11 -23.88
N ASN A 105 16.01 -20.74 -24.85
CA ASN A 105 15.58 -20.64 -26.24
C ASN A 105 14.38 -21.56 -26.53
N THR A 106 13.27 -21.34 -25.82
CA THR A 106 12.02 -22.10 -25.94
C THR A 106 10.89 -21.20 -26.43
N MET A 107 9.87 -21.78 -27.06
CA MET A 107 8.64 -21.08 -27.47
C MET A 107 7.58 -21.02 -26.35
N VAL A 108 7.95 -21.27 -25.10
CA VAL A 108 7.06 -21.17 -23.93
C VAL A 108 6.74 -19.72 -23.64
N TRP A 109 5.51 -19.46 -23.22
CA TRP A 109 5.04 -18.15 -22.77
C TRP A 109 5.91 -17.63 -21.64
N ARG A 110 6.44 -16.42 -21.78
CA ARG A 110 7.33 -15.78 -20.80
C ARG A 110 6.67 -14.68 -20.00
N ALA A 111 5.40 -14.41 -20.29
CA ALA A 111 4.62 -13.40 -19.61
C ALA A 111 3.46 -14.04 -18.82
N HIS A 112 3.19 -13.53 -17.64
CA HIS A 112 2.06 -13.89 -16.80
C HIS A 112 1.15 -12.69 -16.58
N GLU A 113 -0.13 -12.97 -16.55
CA GLU A 113 -1.16 -11.98 -16.25
C GLU A 113 -1.15 -11.63 -14.75
N ALA A 114 -1.15 -10.34 -14.46
CA ALA A 114 -1.14 -9.86 -13.09
C ALA A 114 -1.95 -8.56 -12.92
N ILE A 115 -2.33 -8.30 -11.67
CA ILE A 115 -2.97 -7.06 -11.27
C ILE A 115 -2.04 -6.32 -10.32
N VAL A 116 -1.86 -5.03 -10.55
CA VAL A 116 -1.05 -4.16 -9.69
C VAL A 116 -1.73 -3.97 -8.34
N LEU A 117 -1.02 -4.23 -7.25
CA LEU A 117 -1.51 -4.01 -5.88
C LEU A 117 -1.05 -2.67 -5.32
N GLY A 118 0.11 -2.19 -5.73
CA GLY A 118 0.68 -0.92 -5.31
C GLY A 118 2.20 -0.96 -5.14
N PRO A 119 2.82 0.18 -4.83
CA PRO A 119 4.26 0.23 -4.61
C PRO A 119 4.65 -0.48 -3.31
N THR A 120 5.82 -1.09 -3.29
CA THR A 120 6.40 -1.66 -2.07
C THR A 120 6.90 -0.58 -1.11
N GLY A 121 7.12 0.62 -1.63
CA GLY A 121 7.76 1.72 -0.92
C GLY A 121 9.28 1.59 -0.84
N ALA A 122 9.91 0.71 -1.60
CA ALA A 122 11.35 0.61 -1.74
C ALA A 122 11.93 1.73 -2.62
N LEU A 123 13.18 2.13 -2.39
CA LEU A 123 13.85 3.20 -3.14
C LEU A 123 13.85 2.99 -4.66
N GLN A 124 13.91 1.72 -5.09
CA GLN A 124 13.95 1.33 -6.50
C GLN A 124 12.59 1.44 -7.21
N GLY A 125 11.50 1.73 -6.47
CA GLY A 125 10.16 1.83 -7.03
C GLY A 125 9.55 0.48 -7.42
N SER A 126 9.89 -0.58 -6.72
CA SER A 126 9.29 -1.89 -6.92
C SER A 126 7.79 -1.87 -6.66
N VAL A 127 7.05 -2.66 -7.42
CA VAL A 127 5.59 -2.76 -7.36
C VAL A 127 5.19 -4.17 -6.95
N LYS A 128 4.19 -4.28 -6.08
CA LYS A 128 3.56 -5.56 -5.73
C LYS A 128 2.53 -5.94 -6.77
N LEU A 129 2.52 -7.19 -7.14
CA LEU A 129 1.66 -7.76 -8.16
C LEU A 129 0.89 -8.96 -7.61
N TYR A 130 -0.34 -9.11 -8.05
CA TYR A 130 -1.17 -10.29 -7.83
C TYR A 130 -1.24 -11.08 -9.13
N CYS A 131 -0.63 -12.26 -9.16
CA CYS A 131 -0.67 -13.14 -10.32
C CYS A 131 -2.04 -13.83 -10.40
N ILE A 132 -2.74 -13.68 -11.54
CA ILE A 132 -4.11 -14.19 -11.70
C ILE A 132 -4.12 -15.73 -11.70
N ASN A 133 -3.09 -16.36 -12.26
CA ASN A 133 -3.03 -17.81 -12.40
C ASN A 133 -2.63 -18.57 -11.13
N THR A 134 -1.91 -17.89 -10.21
CA THR A 134 -1.39 -18.55 -8.99
C THR A 134 -1.99 -18.01 -7.69
N GLY A 135 -2.61 -16.83 -7.72
CA GLY A 135 -3.22 -16.18 -6.56
C GLY A 135 -2.24 -15.49 -5.64
#